data_54ae69648dd34e9a5f466b023e109e31
#
_entry.id   54ae69648dd34e9a5f466b023e109e31
#
_cell.length_a   1.000
_cell.length_b   1.000
_cell.length_c   1.000
_cell.angle_alpha   90.00
_cell.angle_beta   90.00
_cell.angle_gamma   90.00
#
_symmetry.space_group_name_H-M   'P 1'
#
loop_
_entity.id
_entity.type
_entity.pdbx_description
1 polymer ?
#
loop_
_entity_poly.entity_id
_entity_poly.type
_entity_poly.pdbx_seq_one_letter_code
_entity_poly.pdbx_strand_id
1 'polypeptide(L)'
;FFNNSNPTVIYNPHHHPNHSSWPRLGEKILDFFYTNKSYNLIFAPHVLLFKRKMGRGSSLPKPYQNQDNIILDLGSRASVDMTYMNAADIYFGDSSSQIYEFLRRPRPCVFFDTLPPRSDAELPYFNWNFGPVVKNAENLEETIALALSTHNKFSPIQKKSFDHTFEIGAITAAERGARIIEAFARTGT
;
A
#
# COMPACT_ATOMS: atom_id res chain seq x y z
N PHE A 1 11.83 -10.42 -7.73
CA PHE A 1 10.42 -10.80 -7.84
C PHE A 1 10.02 -11.09 -9.28
N PHE A 2 10.40 -10.22 -10.23
CA PHE A 2 10.05 -10.34 -11.64
C PHE A 2 11.32 -10.46 -12.49
N ASN A 3 11.24 -11.19 -13.61
CA ASN A 3 12.37 -11.37 -14.53
C ASN A 3 12.43 -10.26 -15.60
N ASN A 4 12.00 -9.05 -15.25
CA ASN A 4 12.00 -7.88 -16.13
C ASN A 4 12.28 -6.60 -15.33
N SER A 5 12.46 -5.46 -16.00
CA SER A 5 12.71 -4.15 -15.41
C SER A 5 11.49 -3.22 -15.42
N ASN A 6 10.30 -3.75 -15.64
CA ASN A 6 9.09 -2.94 -15.67
C ASN A 6 8.77 -2.36 -14.29
N PRO A 7 8.22 -1.13 -14.21
CA PRO A 7 7.82 -0.55 -12.93
C PRO A 7 6.85 -1.47 -12.18
N THR A 8 7.09 -1.64 -10.89
CA THR A 8 6.32 -2.50 -10.03
C THR A 8 5.33 -1.70 -9.19
N VAL A 9 4.06 -1.98 -9.36
CA VAL A 9 2.97 -1.42 -8.55
C VAL A 9 2.61 -2.41 -7.44
N ILE A 10 2.52 -1.94 -6.21
CA ILE A 10 1.85 -2.71 -5.14
C ILE A 10 0.41 -2.24 -5.01
N TYR A 11 -0.55 -3.17 -5.05
CA TYR A 11 -1.94 -2.90 -4.70
C TYR A 11 -2.26 -3.51 -3.35
N ASN A 12 -2.49 -2.61 -2.36
CA ASN A 12 -2.71 -2.95 -0.96
C ASN A 12 -4.07 -2.42 -0.45
N PRO A 13 -5.19 -3.07 -0.84
CA PRO A 13 -6.51 -2.65 -0.38
C PRO A 13 -6.73 -2.99 1.11
N HIS A 14 -7.50 -2.11 1.78
CA HIS A 14 -7.86 -2.23 3.18
C HIS A 14 -8.81 -3.43 3.44
N HIS A 15 -8.80 -3.98 4.65
CA HIS A 15 -9.62 -5.14 4.99
C HIS A 15 -11.08 -4.81 5.35
N HIS A 16 -11.34 -3.58 5.82
CA HIS A 16 -12.68 -3.17 6.24
C HIS A 16 -13.52 -2.78 5.03
N PRO A 17 -14.74 -3.33 4.83
CA PRO A 17 -15.55 -3.12 3.63
C PRO A 17 -15.81 -1.65 3.29
N ASN A 18 -16.04 -0.80 4.30
CA ASN A 18 -16.34 0.63 4.11
C ASN A 18 -15.11 1.47 3.73
N HIS A 19 -13.89 0.91 3.84
CA HIS A 19 -12.64 1.61 3.55
C HIS A 19 -11.84 0.92 2.44
N SER A 20 -12.39 -0.14 1.85
CA SER A 20 -11.70 -0.98 0.88
C SER A 20 -12.12 -0.67 -0.55
N SER A 21 -11.14 -0.43 -1.41
CA SER A 21 -11.33 -0.34 -2.85
C SER A 21 -11.61 -1.71 -3.49
N TRP A 22 -11.22 -2.80 -2.83
CA TRP A 22 -11.31 -4.14 -3.37
C TRP A 22 -12.70 -4.53 -3.92
N PRO A 23 -13.82 -4.35 -3.17
CA PRO A 23 -15.12 -4.80 -3.65
C PRO A 23 -15.63 -4.09 -4.91
N ARG A 24 -15.14 -2.88 -5.18
CA ARG A 24 -15.62 -2.03 -6.29
C ARG A 24 -14.64 -1.96 -7.46
N LEU A 25 -13.34 -1.96 -7.16
CA LEU A 25 -12.30 -1.66 -8.14
C LEU A 25 -11.31 -2.82 -8.32
N GLY A 26 -11.29 -3.79 -7.41
CA GLY A 26 -10.25 -4.83 -7.36
C GLY A 26 -10.10 -5.62 -8.65
N GLU A 27 -11.21 -6.11 -9.22
CA GLU A 27 -11.17 -6.85 -10.49
C GLU A 27 -10.68 -5.96 -11.65
N LYS A 28 -11.15 -4.72 -11.76
CA LYS A 28 -10.70 -3.78 -12.79
C LYS A 28 -9.20 -3.50 -12.71
N ILE A 29 -8.68 -3.38 -11.48
CA ILE A 29 -7.25 -3.18 -11.25
C ILE A 29 -6.47 -4.42 -11.69
N LEU A 30 -6.90 -5.62 -11.29
CA LEU A 30 -6.26 -6.86 -11.72
C LEU A 30 -6.31 -7.06 -13.23
N ASP A 31 -7.45 -6.77 -13.88
CA ASP A 31 -7.63 -6.85 -15.34
C ASP A 31 -6.67 -5.94 -16.10
N PHE A 32 -6.43 -4.73 -15.58
CA PHE A 32 -5.46 -3.81 -16.19
C PHE A 32 -4.06 -4.44 -16.25
N PHE A 33 -3.57 -4.99 -15.13
CA PHE A 33 -2.25 -5.63 -15.11
C PHE A 33 -2.22 -6.98 -15.83
N TYR A 34 -3.34 -7.66 -15.91
CA TYR A 34 -3.45 -8.89 -16.69
C TYR A 34 -3.29 -8.62 -18.18
N THR A 35 -3.85 -7.53 -18.68
CA THR A 35 -3.81 -7.13 -20.09
C THR A 35 -2.60 -6.27 -20.44
N ASN A 36 -2.16 -5.40 -19.55
CA ASN A 36 -1.01 -4.51 -19.75
C ASN A 36 0.27 -5.07 -19.11
N LYS A 37 1.17 -5.56 -19.95
CA LYS A 37 2.44 -6.17 -19.51
C LYS A 37 3.59 -5.15 -19.34
N SER A 38 3.33 -3.85 -19.52
CA SER A 38 4.33 -2.80 -19.31
C SER A 38 4.58 -2.51 -17.81
N TYR A 39 3.76 -3.08 -16.94
CA TYR A 39 3.87 -2.95 -15.49
C TYR A 39 3.83 -4.30 -14.80
N ASN A 40 4.50 -4.39 -13.67
CA ASN A 40 4.36 -5.51 -12.74
C ASN A 40 3.35 -5.15 -11.63
N LEU A 41 2.62 -6.14 -11.14
CA LEU A 41 1.72 -6.00 -10.00
C LEU A 41 2.13 -6.93 -8.86
N ILE A 42 2.28 -6.38 -7.68
CA ILE A 42 2.23 -7.14 -6.42
C ILE A 42 0.86 -6.86 -5.79
N PHE A 43 -0.05 -7.82 -5.87
CA PHE A 43 -1.31 -7.77 -5.15
C PHE A 43 -1.10 -8.37 -3.76
N ALA A 44 -0.90 -7.51 -2.78
CA ALA A 44 -0.69 -7.85 -1.38
C ALA A 44 -1.70 -7.09 -0.51
N PRO A 45 -2.96 -7.54 -0.44
CA PRO A 45 -4.00 -6.89 0.35
C PRO A 45 -3.70 -7.03 1.84
N HIS A 46 -4.35 -6.20 2.66
CA HIS A 46 -4.30 -6.38 4.10
C HIS A 46 -4.70 -7.82 4.46
N VAL A 47 -3.90 -8.49 5.28
CA VAL A 47 -4.00 -9.94 5.58
C VAL A 47 -5.37 -10.40 6.09
N LEU A 48 -6.18 -9.50 6.63
CA LEU A 48 -7.54 -9.81 7.08
C LEU A 48 -8.60 -9.72 5.98
N LEU A 49 -8.28 -9.16 4.81
CA LEU A 49 -9.28 -8.95 3.74
C LEU A 49 -9.91 -10.26 3.29
N PHE A 50 -9.11 -11.30 3.14
CA PHE A 50 -9.58 -12.62 2.69
C PHE A 50 -9.80 -13.62 3.83
N LYS A 51 -9.15 -13.47 4.99
CA LYS A 51 -9.29 -14.40 6.13
C LYS A 51 -10.73 -14.55 6.62
N ARG A 52 -11.53 -13.49 6.65
CA ARG A 52 -12.94 -13.52 7.06
C ARG A 52 -13.85 -14.23 6.06
N LYS A 53 -13.40 -14.41 4.81
CA LYS A 53 -14.19 -15.02 3.72
C LYS A 53 -13.77 -16.47 3.43
N MET A 54 -12.69 -16.97 3.97
CA MET A 54 -12.16 -18.32 3.68
C MET A 54 -13.13 -19.46 4.04
N GLY A 55 -14.19 -19.20 4.81
CA GLY A 55 -15.28 -20.17 5.04
C GLY A 55 -16.28 -20.31 3.89
N ARG A 56 -16.20 -19.48 2.83
CA ARG A 56 -17.11 -19.50 1.67
C ARG A 56 -16.41 -19.17 0.35
N GLY A 57 -15.35 -19.92 0.01
CA GLY A 57 -14.89 -20.02 -1.39
C GLY A 57 -14.48 -18.73 -2.11
N SER A 58 -13.96 -17.70 -1.42
CA SER A 58 -13.41 -16.54 -2.08
C SER A 58 -11.96 -16.81 -2.52
N SER A 59 -11.79 -17.63 -3.55
CA SER A 59 -10.54 -17.69 -4.30
C SER A 59 -10.43 -16.47 -5.21
N LEU A 60 -9.21 -15.94 -5.36
CA LEU A 60 -8.94 -14.98 -6.43
C LEU A 60 -9.30 -15.61 -7.78
N PRO A 61 -9.86 -14.82 -8.72
CA PRO A 61 -10.17 -15.32 -10.04
C PRO A 61 -8.94 -15.96 -10.69
N LYS A 62 -9.12 -17.16 -11.26
CA LYS A 62 -8.05 -17.98 -11.88
C LYS A 62 -7.20 -17.25 -12.93
N PRO A 63 -7.75 -16.32 -13.77
CA PRO A 63 -6.98 -15.70 -14.84
C PRO A 63 -5.70 -15.00 -14.37
N TYR A 64 -5.66 -14.47 -13.15
CA TYR A 64 -4.53 -13.69 -12.65
C TYR A 64 -3.42 -14.54 -12.02
N GLN A 65 -3.67 -15.84 -11.82
CA GLN A 65 -2.69 -16.77 -11.28
C GLN A 65 -1.65 -17.15 -12.34
N ASN A 66 -0.41 -17.35 -11.91
CA ASN A 66 0.69 -17.79 -12.79
C ASN A 66 0.99 -16.84 -13.98
N GLN A 67 0.85 -15.53 -13.74
CA GLN A 67 1.28 -14.51 -14.68
C GLN A 67 2.70 -14.05 -14.36
N ASP A 68 3.54 -13.84 -15.39
CA ASP A 68 4.94 -13.43 -15.22
C ASP A 68 5.09 -12.01 -14.62
N ASN A 69 4.05 -11.20 -14.73
CA ASN A 69 4.01 -9.83 -14.23
C ASN A 69 3.05 -9.61 -13.05
N ILE A 70 2.46 -10.67 -12.47
CA ILE A 70 1.54 -10.54 -11.33
C ILE A 70 1.93 -11.51 -10.22
N ILE A 71 2.18 -10.98 -9.04
CA ILE A 71 2.30 -11.73 -7.80
C ILE A 71 1.01 -11.54 -7.00
N LEU A 72 0.40 -12.65 -6.61
CA LEU A 72 -0.80 -12.67 -5.75
C LEU A 72 -0.41 -13.24 -4.39
N ASP A 73 -0.37 -12.41 -3.36
CA ASP A 73 0.00 -12.83 -2.01
C ASP A 73 -1.04 -12.37 -0.99
N LEU A 74 -1.79 -13.31 -0.43
CA LEU A 74 -2.90 -13.05 0.50
C LEU A 74 -2.49 -13.11 1.97
N GLY A 75 -1.20 -13.11 2.28
CA GLY A 75 -0.76 -13.07 3.66
C GLY A 75 0.43 -13.96 4.00
N SER A 76 1.38 -14.12 3.11
CA SER A 76 2.68 -14.71 3.42
C SER A 76 3.50 -13.78 4.33
N ARG A 77 4.68 -14.25 4.74
CA ARG A 77 5.63 -13.45 5.50
C ARG A 77 6.04 -12.19 4.72
N ALA A 78 6.23 -12.27 3.40
CA ALA A 78 6.65 -11.15 2.57
C ALA A 78 5.62 -10.00 2.52
N SER A 79 4.32 -10.30 2.69
CA SER A 79 3.27 -9.28 2.78
C SER A 79 3.20 -8.61 4.16
N VAL A 80 3.83 -9.20 5.18
CA VAL A 80 3.79 -8.72 6.58
C VAL A 80 5.09 -8.03 6.97
N ASP A 81 6.24 -8.50 6.50
CA ASP A 81 7.57 -7.98 6.87
C ASP A 81 8.08 -6.84 6.00
N MET A 82 7.17 -6.20 5.25
CA MET A 82 7.44 -5.05 4.38
C MET A 82 8.30 -5.36 3.15
N THR A 83 8.55 -6.62 2.84
CA THR A 83 9.33 -7.01 1.66
C THR A 83 8.72 -6.43 0.38
N TYR A 84 7.42 -6.54 0.19
CA TYR A 84 6.73 -6.00 -0.99
C TYR A 84 6.64 -4.47 -0.98
N MET A 85 6.40 -3.86 0.18
CA MET A 85 6.40 -2.39 0.32
C MET A 85 7.76 -1.79 -0.06
N ASN A 86 8.85 -2.48 0.27
CA ASN A 86 10.19 -2.03 -0.09
C ASN A 86 10.53 -2.27 -1.57
N ALA A 87 9.99 -3.31 -2.19
CA ALA A 87 10.29 -3.69 -3.56
C ALA A 87 9.52 -2.88 -4.61
N ALA A 88 8.31 -2.41 -4.30
CA ALA A 88 7.47 -1.71 -5.26
C ALA A 88 7.96 -0.29 -5.55
N ASP A 89 7.69 0.20 -6.77
CA ASP A 89 8.01 1.55 -7.24
C ASP A 89 6.83 2.51 -7.04
N ILE A 90 5.60 2.00 -7.09
CA ILE A 90 4.36 2.78 -7.02
C ILE A 90 3.41 2.10 -6.04
N TYR A 91 2.75 2.88 -5.20
CA TYR A 91 1.71 2.41 -4.28
C TYR A 91 0.32 2.69 -4.83
N PHE A 92 -0.51 1.66 -4.86
CA PHE A 92 -1.95 1.72 -5.06
C PHE A 92 -2.64 1.18 -3.81
N GLY A 93 -3.56 1.94 -3.24
CA GLY A 93 -4.28 1.44 -2.08
C GLY A 93 -5.28 2.39 -1.48
N ASP A 94 -5.71 1.99 -0.31
CA ASP A 94 -6.69 2.71 0.50
C ASP A 94 -6.00 3.44 1.66
N SER A 95 -6.80 4.12 2.49
CA SER A 95 -6.29 4.69 3.73
C SER A 95 -5.92 3.57 4.71
N SER A 96 -4.62 3.35 4.89
CA SER A 96 -4.05 2.34 5.78
C SER A 96 -2.77 2.86 6.43
N SER A 97 -2.47 2.43 7.67
CA SER A 97 -1.20 2.73 8.32
C SER A 97 0.01 2.09 7.64
N GLN A 98 -0.19 1.03 6.86
CA GLN A 98 0.88 0.37 6.11
C GLN A 98 1.55 1.29 5.07
N ILE A 99 0.87 2.36 4.63
CA ILE A 99 1.48 3.34 3.73
C ILE A 99 2.75 3.96 4.32
N TYR A 100 2.82 4.17 5.64
CA TYR A 100 3.99 4.82 6.25
C TYR A 100 5.28 4.02 6.08
N GLU A 101 5.21 2.71 5.99
CA GLU A 101 6.37 1.85 5.70
C GLU A 101 6.83 1.99 4.24
N PHE A 102 5.89 2.18 3.30
CA PHE A 102 6.19 2.49 1.91
C PHE A 102 6.92 3.84 1.79
N LEU A 103 6.60 4.83 2.65
CA LEU A 103 7.20 6.16 2.63
C LEU A 103 8.67 6.20 3.11
N ARG A 104 9.26 5.08 3.56
CA ARG A 104 10.70 5.02 3.87
C ARG A 104 11.58 5.58 2.75
N ARG A 105 11.15 5.40 1.51
CA ARG A 105 11.64 6.10 0.33
C ARG A 105 10.44 6.80 -0.30
N PRO A 106 10.40 8.13 -0.36
CA PRO A 106 9.32 8.83 -1.06
C PRO A 106 9.17 8.31 -2.50
N ARG A 107 7.98 7.86 -2.86
CA ARG A 107 7.65 7.26 -4.16
C ARG A 107 6.21 7.62 -4.54
N PRO A 108 5.85 7.54 -5.85
CA PRO A 108 4.49 7.79 -6.30
C PRO A 108 3.45 6.93 -5.57
N CYS A 109 2.36 7.55 -5.13
CA CYS A 109 1.22 6.90 -4.49
C CYS A 109 -0.06 7.26 -5.21
N VAL A 110 -1.02 6.36 -5.23
CA VAL A 110 -2.41 6.59 -5.64
C VAL A 110 -3.34 6.05 -4.57
N PHE A 111 -4.32 6.83 -4.19
CA PHE A 111 -5.36 6.44 -3.23
C PHE A 111 -6.71 6.33 -3.92
N PHE A 112 -7.50 5.32 -3.55
CA PHE A 112 -8.84 5.12 -4.09
C PHE A 112 -9.91 5.66 -3.12
N ASP A 113 -10.65 6.68 -3.57
CA ASP A 113 -11.80 7.17 -2.83
C ASP A 113 -13.04 6.34 -3.15
N THR A 114 -13.34 5.39 -2.28
CA THR A 114 -14.52 4.54 -2.36
C THR A 114 -15.59 4.91 -1.34
N LEU A 115 -15.41 6.02 -0.63
CA LEU A 115 -16.36 6.51 0.36
C LEU A 115 -17.67 6.99 -0.29
N PRO A 116 -18.78 7.02 0.47
CA PRO A 116 -19.99 7.68 0.03
C PRO A 116 -19.75 9.15 -0.36
N PRO A 117 -20.54 9.70 -1.27
CA PRO A 117 -20.48 11.14 -1.58
C PRO A 117 -20.56 11.99 -0.31
N ARG A 118 -19.66 12.96 -0.20
CA ARG A 118 -19.56 13.89 0.93
C ARG A 118 -19.24 15.29 0.44
N SER A 119 -19.37 16.30 1.31
CA SER A 119 -18.89 17.65 1.01
C SER A 119 -17.37 17.64 0.89
N ASP A 120 -16.83 18.20 -0.18
CA ASP A 120 -15.40 18.13 -0.55
C ASP A 120 -14.50 19.04 0.29
N ALA A 121 -14.99 19.60 1.40
CA ALA A 121 -14.28 20.62 2.19
C ALA A 121 -13.02 20.08 2.91
N GLU A 122 -12.94 18.77 3.21
CA GLU A 122 -11.80 18.19 3.91
C GLU A 122 -11.45 16.81 3.36
N LEU A 123 -10.16 16.51 3.25
CA LEU A 123 -9.70 15.15 2.98
C LEU A 123 -10.00 14.30 4.21
N PRO A 124 -10.80 13.24 4.12
CA PRO A 124 -11.21 12.44 5.28
C PRO A 124 -10.06 11.65 5.90
N TYR A 125 -8.96 11.51 5.15
CA TYR A 125 -7.77 10.79 5.61
C TYR A 125 -6.50 11.59 5.36
N PHE A 126 -5.67 11.72 6.39
CA PHE A 126 -4.40 12.45 6.30
C PHE A 126 -3.47 11.87 5.23
N ASN A 127 -3.42 10.56 5.08
CA ASN A 127 -2.55 9.89 4.10
C ASN A 127 -2.94 10.14 2.63
N TRP A 128 -4.12 10.72 2.35
CA TRP A 128 -4.45 11.21 1.01
C TRP A 128 -3.60 12.43 0.59
N ASN A 129 -2.87 13.04 1.52
CA ASN A 129 -1.86 14.04 1.19
C ASN A 129 -0.56 13.45 0.60
N PHE A 130 -0.45 12.13 0.45
CA PHE A 130 0.76 11.49 -0.06
C PHE A 130 0.74 11.21 -1.57
N GLY A 131 -0.39 11.45 -2.24
CA GLY A 131 -0.52 11.23 -3.68
C GLY A 131 -1.90 11.58 -4.21
N PRO A 132 -2.13 11.47 -5.54
CA PRO A 132 -3.44 11.64 -6.14
C PRO A 132 -4.50 10.71 -5.53
N VAL A 133 -5.72 11.24 -5.42
CA VAL A 133 -6.91 10.48 -4.99
C VAL A 133 -7.85 10.34 -6.17
N VAL A 134 -8.23 9.10 -6.51
CA VAL A 134 -9.10 8.78 -7.64
C VAL A 134 -10.33 7.99 -7.20
N LYS A 135 -11.46 8.16 -7.92
CA LYS A 135 -12.75 7.54 -7.56
C LYS A 135 -13.06 6.25 -8.33
N ASN A 136 -12.30 5.96 -9.38
CA ASN A 136 -12.51 4.81 -10.24
C ASN A 136 -11.18 4.23 -10.76
N ALA A 137 -11.25 3.13 -11.49
CA ALA A 137 -10.13 2.45 -12.11
C ALA A 137 -10.33 2.30 -13.63
N GLU A 138 -10.92 3.31 -14.29
CA GLU A 138 -11.25 3.25 -15.71
C GLU A 138 -10.02 3.53 -16.59
N ASN A 139 -9.13 4.40 -16.15
CA ASN A 139 -7.90 4.73 -16.87
C ASN A 139 -6.69 4.69 -15.91
N LEU A 140 -6.22 3.47 -15.61
CA LEU A 140 -5.11 3.28 -14.68
C LEU A 140 -3.76 3.71 -15.26
N GLU A 141 -3.60 3.72 -16.57
CA GLU A 141 -2.38 4.20 -17.21
C GLU A 141 -2.21 5.72 -17.01
N GLU A 142 -3.27 6.50 -17.23
CA GLU A 142 -3.28 7.94 -16.91
C GLU A 142 -3.11 8.19 -15.41
N THR A 143 -3.70 7.33 -14.58
CA THR A 143 -3.56 7.41 -13.12
C THR A 143 -2.10 7.20 -12.68
N ILE A 144 -1.41 6.23 -13.28
CA ILE A 144 0.02 6.01 -13.05
C ILE A 144 0.83 7.22 -13.54
N ALA A 145 0.56 7.70 -14.74
CA ALA A 145 1.23 8.87 -15.31
C ALA A 145 1.03 10.12 -14.43
N LEU A 146 -0.17 10.33 -13.90
CA LEU A 146 -0.47 11.41 -12.96
C LEU A 146 0.35 11.27 -11.67
N ALA A 147 0.41 10.08 -11.08
CA ALA A 147 1.17 9.84 -9.86
C ALA A 147 2.66 10.11 -10.07
N LEU A 148 3.22 9.67 -11.20
CA LEU A 148 4.62 9.89 -11.57
C LEU A 148 4.91 11.39 -11.78
N SER A 149 4.10 12.08 -12.58
CA SER A 149 4.32 13.49 -12.94
C SER A 149 4.13 14.46 -11.77
N THR A 150 3.27 14.09 -10.80
CA THR A 150 2.97 14.94 -9.64
C THR A 150 3.74 14.57 -8.39
N HIS A 151 4.55 13.50 -8.40
CA HIS A 151 5.24 12.98 -7.21
C HIS A 151 6.05 14.03 -6.45
N ASN A 152 6.74 14.93 -7.16
CA ASN A 152 7.54 15.98 -6.54
C ASN A 152 6.73 16.92 -5.62
N LYS A 153 5.41 17.05 -5.83
CA LYS A 153 4.51 17.85 -4.97
C LYS A 153 4.26 17.13 -3.64
N PHE A 154 4.27 15.81 -3.63
CA PHE A 154 3.93 14.97 -2.47
C PHE A 154 5.15 14.48 -1.69
N SER A 155 6.30 14.37 -2.34
CA SER A 155 7.54 13.86 -1.75
C SER A 155 7.93 14.55 -0.44
N PRO A 156 7.85 15.89 -0.26
CA PRO A 156 8.22 16.54 1.00
C PRO A 156 7.34 16.12 2.17
N ILE A 157 6.01 16.02 1.98
CA ILE A 157 5.10 15.59 3.05
C ILE A 157 5.25 14.11 3.34
N GLN A 158 5.50 13.27 2.33
CA GLN A 158 5.81 11.86 2.51
C GLN A 158 7.02 11.67 3.43
N LYS A 159 8.15 12.37 3.10
CA LYS A 159 9.36 12.33 3.92
C LYS A 159 9.10 12.80 5.34
N LYS A 160 8.48 13.97 5.51
CA LYS A 160 8.16 14.53 6.83
C LYS A 160 7.31 13.56 7.67
N SER A 161 6.32 12.90 7.04
CA SER A 161 5.44 11.97 7.73
C SER A 161 6.15 10.69 8.13
N PHE A 162 7.07 10.19 7.29
CA PHE A 162 7.92 9.07 7.66
C PHE A 162 8.83 9.40 8.84
N ASP A 163 9.56 10.51 8.78
CA ASP A 163 10.48 10.96 9.82
C ASP A 163 9.77 11.25 11.15
N HIS A 164 8.48 11.67 11.10
CA HIS A 164 7.66 11.86 12.29
C HIS A 164 7.17 10.54 12.91
N THR A 165 6.92 9.53 12.07
CA THR A 165 6.35 8.24 12.50
C THR A 165 7.40 7.26 12.99
N PHE A 166 8.58 7.26 12.36
CA PHE A 166 9.65 6.31 12.65
C PHE A 166 10.93 7.00 13.07
N GLU A 167 11.43 6.61 14.22
CA GLU A 167 12.78 6.96 14.65
C GLU A 167 13.76 5.91 14.12
N ILE A 168 14.54 6.29 13.11
CA ILE A 168 15.61 5.46 12.56
C ILE A 168 16.95 6.05 13.00
N GLY A 169 17.65 5.33 13.85
CA GLY A 169 18.94 5.71 14.40
C GLY A 169 19.97 4.59 14.31
N ALA A 170 21.17 4.87 14.81
CA ALA A 170 22.26 3.89 14.88
C ALA A 170 21.95 2.70 15.80
N ILE A 171 21.04 2.88 16.76
CA ILE A 171 20.61 1.85 17.70
C ILE A 171 19.25 1.31 17.26
N THR A 172 19.06 0.01 17.25
CA THR A 172 17.80 -0.62 16.89
C THR A 172 16.65 -0.25 17.84
N ALA A 173 15.40 -0.28 17.36
CA ALA A 173 14.23 -0.02 18.21
C ALA A 173 14.15 -1.00 19.40
N ALA A 174 14.51 -2.27 19.18
CA ALA A 174 14.56 -3.28 20.24
C ALA A 174 15.58 -2.91 21.34
N GLU A 175 16.76 -2.45 20.94
CA GLU A 175 17.80 -2.03 21.90
C GLU A 175 17.41 -0.77 22.66
N ARG A 176 16.79 0.23 21.99
CA ARG A 176 16.24 1.41 22.66
C ARG A 176 15.18 1.03 23.69
N GLY A 177 14.24 0.16 23.28
CA GLY A 177 13.19 -0.35 24.18
C GLY A 177 13.75 -1.08 25.39
N ALA A 178 14.74 -1.96 25.19
CA ALA A 178 15.39 -2.67 26.29
C ALA A 178 16.05 -1.71 27.28
N ARG A 179 16.77 -0.70 26.82
CA ARG A 179 17.42 0.32 27.68
C ARG A 179 16.39 1.10 28.51
N ILE A 180 15.25 1.46 27.94
CA ILE A 180 14.16 2.15 28.67
C ILE A 180 13.58 1.24 29.74
N ILE A 181 13.29 -0.02 29.43
CA ILE A 181 12.76 -1.01 30.38
C ILE A 181 13.76 -1.24 31.53
N GLU A 182 15.04 -1.40 31.22
CA GLU A 182 16.08 -1.56 32.24
C GLU A 182 16.21 -0.32 33.16
N ALA A 183 16.16 0.88 32.57
CA ALA A 183 16.20 2.11 33.35
C ALA A 183 15.01 2.21 34.30
N PHE A 184 13.79 1.98 33.79
CA PHE A 184 12.58 1.97 34.61
C PHE A 184 12.62 0.90 35.70
N ALA A 185 13.10 -0.30 35.42
CA ALA A 185 13.22 -1.36 36.43
C ALA A 185 14.19 -1.02 37.55
N ARG A 186 15.22 -0.19 37.29
CA ARG A 186 16.20 0.22 38.29
C ARG A 186 15.75 1.44 39.12
N THR A 187 15.02 2.35 38.52
CA THR A 187 14.71 3.67 39.15
C THR A 187 13.23 3.84 39.50
N GLY A 188 12.33 3.04 38.92
CA GLY A 188 10.88 3.16 39.09
C GLY A 188 10.28 4.42 38.44
N THR A 189 11.08 5.14 37.62
CA THR A 189 10.67 6.38 36.91
C THR A 189 11.07 6.32 35.44
#